data_c6f1ca6836b31ac3dbd5f9e6fbd10cc7
#
_entry.id   c6f1ca6836b31ac3dbd5f9e6fbd10cc7
#
_cell.length_a   1.000
_cell.length_b   1.000
_cell.length_c   1.000
_cell.angle_alpha   90.00
_cell.angle_beta   90.00
_cell.angle_gamma   90.00
#
_symmetry.space_group_name_H-M   'P 1'
#
loop_
_entity.id
_entity.type
_entity.pdbx_description
1 polymer ?
#
loop_
_entity_poly.entity_id
_entity_poly.type
_entity_poly.pdbx_seq_one_letter_code
_entity_poly.pdbx_strand_id
1 'polypeptide(L)'
;RSLESTLQATFPGIRFSFYGINGAWARRFYEHDMISRVAAENPDLLVISFGTNEAHGSALDRQAHAKTMDLLTQRIRERCPDVCFLFTTPPGSYLSQRVYRTTRGRRRRTTVKVVNPNTPDVANSIVRYCQERQMAVWDLYTIAGGEQSACTNWRDAGLMNTDLVHFLTTGYTLQGTLLGEAICKAYEEAALPGTQTRMMHGSTPLEQKPYKSVAGF
;
A
#
# COMPACT_ATOMS: atom_id res chain seq x y z
N ARG A 1 6.28 3.39 14.91
CA ARG A 1 7.59 3.44 15.64
C ARG A 1 8.74 2.88 14.81
N SER A 2 8.61 1.74 14.12
CA SER A 2 9.73 1.15 13.35
C SER A 2 10.13 1.99 12.13
N LEU A 3 9.16 2.46 11.34
CA LEU A 3 9.43 3.39 10.24
C LEU A 3 10.12 4.66 10.75
N GLU A 4 9.55 5.30 11.77
CA GLU A 4 10.13 6.47 12.44
C GLU A 4 11.54 6.21 12.93
N SER A 5 11.77 5.11 13.67
CA SER A 5 13.09 4.77 14.21
C SER A 5 14.12 4.51 13.12
N THR A 6 13.73 3.85 12.03
CA THR A 6 14.60 3.59 10.88
C THR A 6 14.98 4.91 10.18
N LEU A 7 14.02 5.80 9.97
CA LEU A 7 14.28 7.10 9.35
C LEU A 7 15.11 8.01 10.26
N GLN A 8 14.86 8.04 11.57
CA GLN A 8 15.62 8.85 12.52
C GLN A 8 17.08 8.40 12.67
N ALA A 9 17.37 7.11 12.44
CA ALA A 9 18.75 6.62 12.44
C ALA A 9 19.57 7.22 11.28
N THR A 10 18.94 7.47 10.13
CA THR A 10 19.59 8.07 8.95
C THR A 10 19.45 9.60 8.93
N PHE A 11 18.31 10.11 9.39
CA PHE A 11 17.96 11.53 9.41
C PHE A 11 17.59 11.98 10.82
N PRO A 12 18.55 12.31 11.70
CA PRO A 12 18.30 12.62 13.12
C PRO A 12 17.35 13.80 13.37
N GLY A 13 17.21 14.71 12.40
CA GLY A 13 16.32 15.87 12.47
C GLY A 13 14.91 15.64 11.94
N ILE A 14 14.57 14.42 11.49
CA ILE A 14 13.24 14.16 10.91
C ILE A 14 12.14 14.27 11.97
N ARG A 15 11.07 14.96 11.62
CA ARG A 15 9.82 14.96 12.38
C ARG A 15 8.87 13.96 11.73
N PHE A 16 8.21 13.14 12.52
CA PHE A 16 7.30 12.11 12.06
C PHE A 16 5.92 12.29 12.69
N SER A 17 4.89 12.41 11.85
CA SER A 17 3.49 12.48 12.27
C SER A 17 2.72 11.32 11.65
N PHE A 18 1.78 10.75 12.39
CA PHE A 18 0.95 9.63 11.95
C PHE A 18 -0.53 9.98 12.04
N TYR A 19 -1.23 9.78 10.93
CA TYR A 19 -2.67 9.98 10.80
C TYR A 19 -3.34 8.68 10.38
N GLY A 20 -3.91 7.96 11.32
CA GLY A 20 -4.63 6.72 11.08
C GLY A 20 -6.09 6.82 11.49
N ILE A 21 -6.99 6.39 10.61
CA ILE A 21 -8.41 6.21 10.91
C ILE A 21 -8.73 4.73 10.65
N ASN A 22 -9.21 4.03 11.67
CA ASN A 22 -9.56 2.63 11.54
C ASN A 22 -10.70 2.45 10.51
N GLY A 23 -10.53 1.52 9.57
CA GLY A 23 -11.50 1.27 8.51
C GLY A 23 -11.62 2.41 7.48
N ALA A 24 -10.65 3.31 7.41
CA ALA A 24 -10.71 4.43 6.47
C ALA A 24 -10.48 3.99 5.02
N TRP A 25 -11.23 4.61 4.14
CA TRP A 25 -11.03 4.63 2.70
C TRP A 25 -10.39 5.96 2.33
N ALA A 26 -9.66 6.02 1.25
CA ALA A 26 -9.04 7.26 0.78
C ALA A 26 -10.03 8.42 0.69
N ARG A 27 -11.28 8.16 0.26
CA ARG A 27 -12.36 9.13 0.21
C ARG A 27 -12.68 9.75 1.57
N ARG A 28 -12.74 8.95 2.65
CA ARG A 28 -13.04 9.44 3.99
C ARG A 28 -11.98 10.38 4.54
N PHE A 29 -10.75 10.25 4.08
CA PHE A 29 -9.65 11.09 4.55
C PHE A 29 -9.88 12.57 4.23
N TYR A 30 -10.39 12.89 3.04
CA TYR A 30 -10.70 14.28 2.69
C TYR A 30 -12.08 14.72 3.14
N GLU A 31 -13.03 13.82 3.41
CA GLU A 31 -14.34 14.13 3.96
C GLU A 31 -14.28 14.55 5.43
N HIS A 32 -13.29 14.09 6.19
CA HIS A 32 -13.14 14.35 7.64
C HIS A 32 -12.12 15.43 8.00
N ASP A 33 -11.85 16.35 7.11
CA ASP A 33 -10.90 17.47 7.31
C ASP A 33 -9.47 17.04 7.73
N MET A 34 -9.08 15.81 7.40
CA MET A 34 -7.74 15.34 7.68
C MET A 34 -6.68 16.09 6.86
N ILE A 35 -7.09 16.68 5.73
CA ILE A 35 -6.23 17.50 4.87
C ILE A 35 -5.74 18.74 5.60
N SER A 36 -6.61 19.45 6.34
CA SER A 36 -6.20 20.61 7.13
C SER A 36 -5.19 20.24 8.23
N ARG A 37 -5.38 19.07 8.86
CA ARG A 37 -4.44 18.58 9.88
C ARG A 37 -3.08 18.21 9.29
N VAL A 38 -3.05 17.52 8.16
CA VAL A 38 -1.80 17.20 7.45
C VAL A 38 -1.11 18.48 6.97
N ALA A 39 -1.86 19.42 6.41
CA ALA A 39 -1.33 20.68 5.92
C ALA A 39 -0.73 21.56 7.05
N ALA A 40 -1.28 21.50 8.26
CA ALA A 40 -0.73 22.23 9.41
C ALA A 40 0.69 21.75 9.79
N GLU A 41 1.05 20.50 9.48
CA GLU A 41 2.41 19.99 9.68
C GLU A 41 3.39 20.43 8.58
N ASN A 42 2.89 20.90 7.44
CA ASN A 42 3.68 21.27 6.27
C ASN A 42 4.72 20.20 5.92
N PRO A 43 4.30 18.98 5.54
CA PRO A 43 5.21 17.85 5.33
C PRO A 43 6.02 17.99 4.04
N ASP A 44 7.30 17.61 4.08
CA ASP A 44 8.14 17.45 2.88
C ASP A 44 7.77 16.15 2.13
N LEU A 45 7.44 15.10 2.87
CA LEU A 45 7.03 13.80 2.33
C LEU A 45 5.75 13.31 3.01
N LEU A 46 4.76 12.94 2.21
CA LEU A 46 3.53 12.30 2.67
C LEU A 46 3.46 10.85 2.16
N VAL A 47 3.51 9.90 3.09
CA VAL A 47 3.27 8.48 2.79
C VAL A 47 1.78 8.19 2.86
N ILE A 48 1.20 7.76 1.73
CA ILE A 48 -0.24 7.44 1.59
C ILE A 48 -0.42 5.93 1.52
N SER A 49 -1.06 5.37 2.54
CA SER A 49 -1.23 3.93 2.76
C SER A 49 -2.70 3.57 2.82
N PHE A 50 -3.35 3.48 1.66
CA PHE A 50 -4.72 3.01 1.48
C PHE A 50 -4.75 1.75 0.60
N GLY A 51 -5.94 1.13 0.45
CA GLY A 51 -6.15 0.02 -0.47
C GLY A 51 -6.72 -1.23 0.20
N THR A 52 -6.39 -1.52 1.46
CA THR A 52 -6.93 -2.71 2.14
C THR A 52 -8.45 -2.64 2.25
N ASN A 53 -9.01 -1.52 2.66
CA ASN A 53 -10.46 -1.36 2.80
C ASN A 53 -11.15 -1.27 1.43
N GLU A 54 -10.51 -0.65 0.44
CA GLU A 54 -10.97 -0.64 -0.94
C GLU A 54 -11.06 -2.07 -1.51
N ALA A 55 -10.08 -2.92 -1.23
CA ALA A 55 -10.08 -4.33 -1.64
C ALA A 55 -11.15 -5.17 -0.94
N HIS A 56 -11.58 -4.78 0.26
CA HIS A 56 -12.66 -5.45 1.00
C HIS A 56 -14.06 -4.95 0.62
N GLY A 57 -14.16 -3.98 -0.27
CA GLY A 57 -15.41 -3.48 -0.83
C GLY A 57 -15.96 -4.32 -1.98
N SER A 58 -16.75 -3.68 -2.83
CA SER A 58 -17.19 -4.23 -4.12
C SER A 58 -16.03 -4.28 -5.12
N ALA A 59 -16.27 -4.87 -6.31
CA ALA A 59 -15.30 -4.84 -7.38
C ALA A 59 -14.80 -3.42 -7.66
N LEU A 60 -13.49 -3.28 -7.86
CA LEU A 60 -12.84 -1.98 -8.02
C LEU A 60 -13.27 -1.29 -9.31
N ASP A 61 -13.86 -0.10 -9.20
CA ASP A 61 -13.91 0.85 -10.29
C ASP A 61 -12.59 1.62 -10.33
N ARG A 62 -11.71 1.23 -11.27
CA ARG A 62 -10.37 1.81 -11.39
C ARG A 62 -10.39 3.30 -11.72
N GLN A 63 -11.38 3.76 -12.48
CA GLN A 63 -11.50 5.17 -12.85
C GLN A 63 -11.94 6.01 -11.65
N ALA A 64 -12.95 5.55 -10.91
CA ALA A 64 -13.38 6.20 -9.69
C ALA A 64 -12.28 6.19 -8.61
N HIS A 65 -11.49 5.12 -8.52
CA HIS A 65 -10.36 5.02 -7.61
C HIS A 65 -9.25 6.03 -7.95
N ALA A 66 -8.84 6.11 -9.22
CA ALA A 66 -7.86 7.10 -9.68
C ALA A 66 -8.35 8.54 -9.43
N LYS A 67 -9.62 8.84 -9.74
CA LYS A 67 -10.23 10.16 -9.44
C LYS A 67 -10.21 10.49 -7.95
N THR A 68 -10.42 9.50 -7.09
CA THR A 68 -10.34 9.69 -5.62
C THR A 68 -8.92 10.06 -5.19
N MET A 69 -7.92 9.39 -5.74
CA MET A 69 -6.51 9.72 -5.46
C MET A 69 -6.11 11.08 -6.01
N ASP A 70 -6.61 11.47 -7.20
CA ASP A 70 -6.40 12.81 -7.77
C ASP A 70 -6.96 13.90 -6.85
N LEU A 71 -8.20 13.73 -6.39
CA LEU A 71 -8.81 14.69 -5.46
C LEU A 71 -8.05 14.80 -4.15
N LEU A 72 -7.56 13.68 -3.61
CA LEU A 72 -6.76 13.67 -2.40
C LEU A 72 -5.45 14.43 -2.57
N THR A 73 -4.67 14.07 -3.59
CA THR A 73 -3.36 14.69 -3.85
C THR A 73 -3.47 16.15 -4.24
N GLN A 74 -4.46 16.51 -5.05
CA GLN A 74 -4.72 17.88 -5.44
C GLN A 74 -5.02 18.76 -4.22
N ARG A 75 -5.95 18.36 -3.35
CA ARG A 75 -6.32 19.12 -2.15
C ARG A 75 -5.17 19.29 -1.17
N ILE A 76 -4.27 18.32 -1.10
CA ILE A 76 -3.07 18.42 -0.28
C ILE A 76 -2.10 19.42 -0.92
N ARG A 77 -1.84 19.33 -2.23
CA ARG A 77 -0.96 20.25 -2.96
C ARG A 77 -1.43 21.70 -2.94
N GLU A 78 -2.73 21.95 -2.91
CA GLU A 78 -3.28 23.30 -2.78
C GLU A 78 -2.83 23.99 -1.49
N ARG A 79 -2.48 23.22 -0.45
CA ARG A 79 -2.04 23.73 0.86
C ARG A 79 -0.55 23.50 1.13
N CYS A 80 0.03 22.46 0.53
CA CYS A 80 1.44 22.08 0.63
C CYS A 80 1.99 21.85 -0.79
N PRO A 81 2.33 22.93 -1.53
CA PRO A 81 2.70 22.82 -2.95
C PRO A 81 3.90 21.93 -3.22
N ASP A 82 4.88 21.95 -2.32
CA ASP A 82 6.17 21.28 -2.45
C ASP A 82 6.16 19.84 -1.89
N VAL A 83 5.02 19.35 -1.40
CA VAL A 83 4.94 18.00 -0.80
C VAL A 83 5.23 16.91 -1.83
N CYS A 84 6.13 16.00 -1.47
CA CYS A 84 6.35 14.76 -2.20
C CYS A 84 5.37 13.68 -1.75
N PHE A 85 4.90 12.85 -2.68
CA PHE A 85 4.01 11.72 -2.37
C PHE A 85 4.72 10.39 -2.56
N LEU A 86 4.56 9.51 -1.58
CA LEU A 86 4.91 8.10 -1.66
C LEU A 86 3.65 7.28 -1.35
N PHE A 87 3.18 6.51 -2.32
CA PHE A 87 2.08 5.58 -2.11
C PHE A 87 2.59 4.21 -1.69
N THR A 88 1.81 3.47 -0.89
CA THR A 88 2.05 2.05 -0.67
C THR A 88 0.87 1.24 -1.19
N THR A 89 1.13 0.07 -1.76
CA THR A 89 0.05 -0.87 -2.11
C THR A 89 -0.42 -1.64 -0.88
N PRO A 90 -1.68 -2.10 -0.82
CA PRO A 90 -2.13 -2.98 0.24
C PRO A 90 -1.44 -4.33 0.14
N PRO A 91 -1.08 -4.99 1.25
CA PRO A 91 -0.63 -6.38 1.23
C PRO A 91 -1.77 -7.32 0.86
N GLY A 92 -1.46 -8.56 0.49
CA GLY A 92 -2.46 -9.60 0.27
C GLY A 92 -3.39 -9.75 1.48
N SER A 93 -4.63 -10.17 1.24
CA SER A 93 -5.62 -10.38 2.30
C SER A 93 -6.61 -11.49 1.96
N TYR A 94 -7.36 -11.94 2.96
CA TYR A 94 -8.38 -12.98 2.80
C TYR A 94 -9.77 -12.45 3.14
N LEU A 95 -10.77 -12.96 2.41
CA LEU A 95 -12.19 -12.75 2.71
C LEU A 95 -12.75 -13.90 3.53
N SER A 96 -13.75 -13.59 4.35
CA SER A 96 -14.56 -14.59 5.04
C SER A 96 -15.80 -14.91 4.19
N GLN A 97 -15.82 -16.09 3.60
CA GLN A 97 -16.92 -16.54 2.75
C GLN A 97 -17.80 -17.55 3.49
N ARG A 98 -19.11 -17.32 3.49
CA ARG A 98 -20.09 -18.26 4.03
C ARG A 98 -20.36 -19.35 3.00
N VAL A 99 -20.16 -20.60 3.39
CA VAL A 99 -20.43 -21.78 2.56
C VAL A 99 -21.35 -22.74 3.30
N TYR A 100 -22.08 -23.56 2.56
CA TYR A 100 -22.89 -24.65 3.13
C TYR A 100 -22.17 -25.97 2.90
N ARG A 101 -21.93 -26.70 3.96
CA ARG A 101 -21.37 -28.05 3.91
C ARG A 101 -22.43 -29.05 4.41
N THR A 102 -22.61 -30.16 3.68
CA THR A 102 -23.45 -31.27 4.12
C THR A 102 -22.56 -32.27 4.85
N THR A 103 -22.84 -32.46 6.14
CA THR A 103 -22.15 -33.45 6.98
C THR A 103 -23.21 -34.37 7.58
N ARG A 104 -23.11 -35.67 7.36
CA ARG A 104 -24.05 -36.68 7.80
C ARG A 104 -25.50 -36.34 7.43
N GLY A 105 -25.73 -35.96 6.15
CA GLY A 105 -27.05 -35.59 5.62
C GLY A 105 -27.64 -34.27 6.10
N ARG A 106 -26.95 -33.53 6.96
CA ARG A 106 -27.40 -32.23 7.46
C ARG A 106 -26.59 -31.09 6.81
N ARG A 107 -27.30 -30.14 6.21
CA ARG A 107 -26.73 -28.91 5.64
C ARG A 107 -26.39 -27.93 6.77
N ARG A 108 -25.10 -27.64 6.97
CA ARG A 108 -24.63 -26.67 7.97
C ARG A 108 -23.95 -25.51 7.28
N ARG A 109 -24.22 -24.31 7.76
CA ARG A 109 -23.51 -23.10 7.36
C ARG A 109 -22.16 -23.04 8.08
N THR A 110 -21.07 -22.83 7.36
CA THR A 110 -19.73 -22.61 7.89
C THR A 110 -19.07 -21.42 7.20
N THR A 111 -18.04 -20.88 7.80
CA THR A 111 -17.24 -19.80 7.20
C THR A 111 -15.88 -20.38 6.81
N VAL A 112 -15.45 -20.09 5.60
CA VAL A 112 -14.12 -20.40 5.09
C VAL A 112 -13.37 -19.12 4.76
N LYS A 113 -12.07 -19.16 4.85
CA LYS A 113 -11.19 -18.09 4.38
C LYS A 113 -10.82 -18.36 2.93
N VAL A 114 -10.98 -17.36 2.07
CA VAL A 114 -10.60 -17.39 0.66
C VAL A 114 -9.73 -16.17 0.34
N VAL A 115 -8.77 -16.32 -0.56
CA VAL A 115 -7.94 -15.21 -1.02
C VAL A 115 -8.85 -14.08 -1.52
N ASN A 116 -8.56 -12.85 -1.15
CA ASN A 116 -9.30 -11.70 -1.63
C ASN A 116 -8.91 -11.39 -3.08
N PRO A 117 -9.79 -11.62 -4.07
CA PRO A 117 -9.45 -11.44 -5.48
C PRO A 117 -9.33 -9.96 -5.88
N ASN A 118 -9.80 -9.03 -5.06
CA ASN A 118 -9.75 -7.60 -5.35
C ASN A 118 -8.40 -6.97 -4.98
N THR A 119 -7.62 -7.60 -4.09
CA THR A 119 -6.36 -7.00 -3.61
C THR A 119 -5.37 -6.74 -4.75
N PRO A 120 -5.11 -7.69 -5.69
CA PRO A 120 -4.22 -7.42 -6.81
C PRO A 120 -4.72 -6.30 -7.72
N ASP A 121 -6.02 -6.18 -7.93
CA ASP A 121 -6.58 -5.10 -8.74
C ASP A 121 -6.37 -3.73 -8.10
N VAL A 122 -6.55 -3.62 -6.78
CA VAL A 122 -6.29 -2.37 -6.05
C VAL A 122 -4.79 -2.04 -6.06
N ALA A 123 -3.92 -3.01 -5.80
CA ALA A 123 -2.47 -2.81 -5.83
C ALA A 123 -2.02 -2.32 -7.22
N ASN A 124 -2.43 -3.01 -8.29
CA ASN A 124 -2.12 -2.62 -9.67
C ASN A 124 -2.68 -1.23 -10.02
N SER A 125 -3.86 -0.87 -9.51
CA SER A 125 -4.45 0.45 -9.74
C SER A 125 -3.60 1.55 -9.11
N ILE A 126 -3.07 1.35 -7.89
CA ILE A 126 -2.18 2.29 -7.21
C ILE A 126 -0.84 2.41 -7.97
N VAL A 127 -0.22 1.30 -8.35
CA VAL A 127 1.05 1.31 -9.10
C VAL A 127 0.89 2.08 -10.40
N ARG A 128 -0.15 1.78 -11.19
CA ARG A 128 -0.43 2.47 -12.44
C ARG A 128 -0.69 3.96 -12.23
N TYR A 129 -1.50 4.31 -11.23
CA TYR A 129 -1.77 5.70 -10.87
C TYR A 129 -0.48 6.47 -10.60
N CYS A 130 0.44 5.90 -9.82
CA CYS A 130 1.72 6.53 -9.50
C CYS A 130 2.63 6.66 -10.74
N GLN A 131 2.69 5.62 -11.58
CA GLN A 131 3.46 5.64 -12.83
C GLN A 131 2.99 6.75 -13.79
N GLU A 132 1.67 6.86 -14.01
CA GLU A 132 1.07 7.87 -14.88
C GLU A 132 1.29 9.31 -14.39
N ARG A 133 1.50 9.50 -13.08
CA ARG A 133 1.67 10.82 -12.44
C ARG A 133 3.07 11.08 -11.93
N GLN A 134 4.01 10.19 -12.25
CA GLN A 134 5.41 10.28 -11.83
C GLN A 134 5.56 10.45 -10.30
N MET A 135 4.73 9.72 -9.55
CA MET A 135 4.79 9.65 -8.09
C MET A 135 5.50 8.39 -7.64
N ALA A 136 6.13 8.44 -6.47
CA ALA A 136 6.77 7.27 -5.88
C ALA A 136 5.74 6.25 -5.38
N VAL A 137 6.04 4.96 -5.54
CA VAL A 137 5.25 3.86 -5.01
C VAL A 137 6.14 2.78 -4.39
N TRP A 138 5.77 2.32 -3.20
CA TRP A 138 6.34 1.16 -2.55
C TRP A 138 5.33 0.00 -2.66
N ASP A 139 5.66 -0.97 -3.50
CA ASP A 139 4.74 -2.08 -3.81
C ASP A 139 4.82 -3.18 -2.74
N LEU A 140 4.16 -2.92 -1.60
CA LEU A 140 4.06 -3.87 -0.49
C LEU A 140 3.38 -5.18 -0.91
N TYR A 141 2.43 -5.14 -1.86
CA TYR A 141 1.77 -6.34 -2.35
C TYR A 141 2.78 -7.36 -2.88
N THR A 142 3.64 -6.91 -3.77
CA THR A 142 4.69 -7.76 -4.37
C THR A 142 5.77 -8.14 -3.34
N ILE A 143 6.22 -7.18 -2.51
CA ILE A 143 7.24 -7.41 -1.47
C ILE A 143 6.78 -8.44 -0.44
N ALA A 144 5.48 -8.40 -0.08
CA ALA A 144 4.90 -9.36 0.88
C ALA A 144 4.68 -10.77 0.27
N GLY A 145 4.90 -10.98 -1.03
CA GLY A 145 4.77 -12.26 -1.71
C GLY A 145 3.55 -12.38 -2.63
N GLY A 146 2.78 -11.30 -2.83
CA GLY A 146 1.68 -11.26 -3.80
C GLY A 146 0.48 -12.11 -3.42
N GLU A 147 -0.07 -12.85 -4.40
CA GLU A 147 -1.22 -13.73 -4.24
C GLU A 147 -0.95 -15.00 -3.42
N GLN A 148 -2.01 -15.67 -3.05
CA GLN A 148 -2.07 -17.03 -2.54
C GLN A 148 -1.41 -17.24 -1.17
N SER A 149 -0.15 -17.63 -1.12
CA SER A 149 0.51 -18.07 0.11
C SER A 149 1.07 -16.93 0.97
N ALA A 150 1.12 -15.70 0.47
CA ALA A 150 1.71 -14.59 1.21
C ALA A 150 1.15 -14.47 2.64
N CYS A 151 -0.17 -14.36 2.78
CA CYS A 151 -0.81 -14.21 4.10
C CYS A 151 -0.61 -15.42 5.01
N THR A 152 -0.64 -16.65 4.46
CA THR A 152 -0.42 -17.86 5.25
C THR A 152 1.02 -17.96 5.72
N ASN A 153 1.99 -17.64 4.87
CA ASN A 153 3.40 -17.61 5.23
C ASN A 153 3.69 -16.59 6.32
N TRP A 154 3.12 -15.40 6.22
CA TRP A 154 3.30 -14.35 7.23
C TRP A 154 2.64 -14.73 8.56
N ARG A 155 1.44 -15.37 8.52
CA ARG A 155 0.79 -15.92 9.72
C ARG A 155 1.65 -16.99 10.37
N ASP A 156 2.16 -17.94 9.60
CA ASP A 156 2.94 -19.08 10.11
C ASP A 156 4.31 -18.62 10.64
N ALA A 157 4.83 -17.49 10.14
CA ALA A 157 5.99 -16.79 10.67
C ALA A 157 5.70 -15.92 11.92
N GLY A 158 4.47 -15.89 12.42
CA GLY A 158 4.09 -15.07 13.58
C GLY A 158 4.04 -13.57 13.30
N LEU A 159 3.83 -13.17 12.04
CA LEU A 159 3.79 -11.78 11.62
C LEU A 159 2.37 -11.29 11.31
N MET A 160 1.42 -12.20 11.07
CA MET A 160 0.06 -11.89 10.70
C MET A 160 -0.95 -12.60 11.60
N ASN A 161 -2.09 -11.96 11.83
CA ASN A 161 -3.17 -12.52 12.62
C ASN A 161 -3.88 -13.68 11.87
N THR A 162 -4.59 -14.50 12.60
CA THR A 162 -5.37 -15.63 12.06
C THR A 162 -6.55 -15.20 11.18
N ASP A 163 -6.92 -13.92 11.20
CA ASP A 163 -7.93 -13.37 10.28
C ASP A 163 -7.41 -13.23 8.84
N LEU A 164 -6.08 -13.28 8.63
CA LEU A 164 -5.41 -13.14 7.35
C LEU A 164 -5.68 -11.79 6.67
N VAL A 165 -5.86 -10.75 7.48
CA VAL A 165 -6.05 -9.35 7.06
C VAL A 165 -5.13 -8.43 7.85
N HIS A 166 -5.13 -8.56 9.18
CA HIS A 166 -4.37 -7.68 10.05
C HIS A 166 -3.04 -8.32 10.44
N PHE A 167 -1.99 -7.51 10.45
CA PHE A 167 -0.68 -7.95 10.92
C PHE A 167 -0.61 -7.88 12.45
N LEU A 168 0.25 -8.69 13.04
CA LEU A 168 0.67 -8.54 14.42
C LEU A 168 1.67 -7.36 14.53
N THR A 169 1.94 -6.92 15.74
CA THR A 169 2.92 -5.83 15.98
C THR A 169 4.27 -6.11 15.31
N THR A 170 4.73 -7.36 15.37
CA THR A 170 5.96 -7.83 14.70
C THR A 170 5.91 -7.64 13.19
N GLY A 171 4.77 -7.95 12.56
CA GLY A 171 4.57 -7.79 11.12
C GLY A 171 4.54 -6.31 10.70
N TYR A 172 3.81 -5.47 11.45
CA TYR A 172 3.83 -4.02 11.21
C TYR A 172 5.21 -3.40 11.44
N THR A 173 5.94 -3.90 12.44
CA THR A 173 7.33 -3.47 12.70
C THR A 173 8.23 -3.79 11.50
N LEU A 174 8.16 -5.02 10.99
CA LEU A 174 8.94 -5.43 9.82
C LEU A 174 8.61 -4.58 8.59
N GLN A 175 7.32 -4.37 8.28
CA GLN A 175 6.91 -3.51 7.17
C GLN A 175 7.44 -2.08 7.31
N GLY A 176 7.32 -1.50 8.50
CA GLY A 176 7.83 -0.15 8.77
C GLY A 176 9.34 -0.04 8.60
N THR A 177 10.09 -1.05 9.03
CA THR A 177 11.55 -1.12 8.84
C THR A 177 11.90 -1.20 7.34
N LEU A 178 11.29 -2.13 6.60
CA LEU A 178 11.53 -2.30 5.17
C LEU A 178 11.19 -1.04 4.36
N LEU A 179 10.09 -0.36 4.70
CA LEU A 179 9.73 0.91 4.06
C LEU A 179 10.75 2.00 4.40
N GLY A 180 11.19 2.08 5.65
CA GLY A 180 12.22 3.04 6.07
C GLY A 180 13.53 2.83 5.34
N GLU A 181 14.00 1.60 5.24
CA GLU A 181 15.21 1.24 4.49
C GLU A 181 15.09 1.59 3.00
N ALA A 182 13.91 1.33 2.40
CA ALA A 182 13.65 1.68 1.01
C ALA A 182 13.69 3.21 0.78
N ILE A 183 13.14 4.01 1.70
CA ILE A 183 13.21 5.47 1.63
C ILE A 183 14.66 5.96 1.77
N CYS A 184 15.41 5.46 2.76
CA CYS A 184 16.81 5.81 2.96
C CYS A 184 17.65 5.51 1.71
N LYS A 185 17.50 4.30 1.17
CA LYS A 185 18.21 3.88 -0.05
C LYS A 185 17.88 4.77 -1.25
N ALA A 186 16.59 5.06 -1.47
CA ALA A 186 16.17 5.93 -2.57
C ALA A 186 16.75 7.35 -2.43
N TYR A 187 16.83 7.88 -1.21
CA TYR A 187 17.43 9.16 -0.93
C TYR A 187 18.95 9.16 -1.21
N GLU A 188 19.66 8.15 -0.75
CA GLU A 188 21.10 8.00 -0.99
C GLU A 188 21.41 7.89 -2.49
N GLU A 189 20.65 7.09 -3.24
CA GLU A 189 20.79 6.94 -4.69
C GLU A 189 20.54 8.27 -5.43
N ALA A 190 19.55 9.05 -4.99
CA ALA A 190 19.26 10.36 -5.57
C ALA A 190 20.34 11.41 -5.26
N ALA A 191 21.05 11.28 -4.15
CA ALA A 191 22.11 12.19 -3.72
C ALA A 191 23.46 11.92 -4.43
N LEU A 192 23.62 10.79 -5.13
CA LEU A 192 24.86 10.46 -5.83
C LEU A 192 25.11 11.40 -7.02
N PRO A 193 26.36 11.93 -7.21
CA PRO A 193 26.70 12.75 -8.36
C PRO A 193 26.47 11.98 -9.67
N GLY A 194 25.66 12.56 -10.56
CA GLY A 194 25.31 11.95 -11.86
C GLY A 194 23.91 11.37 -11.95
N THR A 195 23.22 11.13 -10.86
CA THR A 195 21.83 10.62 -10.86
C THR A 195 20.84 11.73 -11.22
N GLN A 196 21.13 12.98 -10.88
CA GLN A 196 20.28 14.14 -11.21
C GLN A 196 20.10 14.34 -12.72
N THR A 197 21.09 14.00 -13.53
CA THR A 197 21.00 14.11 -15.00
C THR A 197 20.10 13.03 -15.61
N ARG A 198 19.94 11.90 -14.95
CA ARG A 198 19.12 10.77 -15.44
C ARG A 198 17.63 10.97 -15.19
N MET A 199 17.24 11.72 -14.16
CA MET A 199 15.84 12.04 -13.86
C MET A 199 15.24 13.10 -14.80
N MET A 200 16.09 13.93 -15.44
CA MET A 200 15.62 14.94 -16.39
C MET A 200 15.54 14.47 -17.85
N HIS A 201 16.13 13.31 -18.20
CA HIS A 201 16.24 12.87 -19.60
C HIS A 201 16.06 11.34 -19.72
N GLY A 202 14.92 10.78 -19.38
CA GLY A 202 14.81 9.33 -19.52
C GLY A 202 13.43 8.73 -19.37
N SER A 203 12.48 9.16 -20.18
CA SER A 203 11.33 8.33 -20.50
C SER A 203 11.66 7.41 -21.68
N THR A 204 12.38 6.33 -21.40
CA THR A 204 12.34 5.15 -22.28
C THR A 204 11.25 4.24 -21.72
N PRO A 205 10.21 3.90 -22.49
CA PRO A 205 9.20 2.94 -22.05
C PRO A 205 9.88 1.60 -21.80
N LEU A 206 9.79 1.07 -20.59
CA LEU A 206 10.13 -0.32 -20.32
C LEU A 206 9.17 -1.19 -21.14
N GLU A 207 9.71 -1.93 -22.10
CA GLU A 207 8.96 -2.95 -22.84
C GLU A 207 8.28 -3.89 -21.86
N GLN A 208 6.95 -3.92 -21.95
CA GLN A 208 6.11 -4.84 -21.20
C GLN A 208 6.41 -6.26 -21.66
N LYS A 209 7.19 -7.01 -20.89
CA LYS A 209 7.16 -8.48 -21.02
C LYS A 209 5.82 -8.97 -20.48
N PRO A 210 5.03 -9.68 -21.30
CA PRO A 210 3.76 -10.23 -20.83
C PRO A 210 4.05 -11.27 -19.73
N TYR A 211 3.31 -11.15 -18.65
CA TYR A 211 3.29 -12.13 -17.56
C TYR A 211 2.84 -13.48 -18.14
N LYS A 212 3.75 -14.43 -18.28
CA LYS A 212 3.40 -15.79 -18.66
C LYS A 212 2.71 -16.44 -17.47
N SER A 213 1.43 -16.74 -17.62
CA SER A 213 0.73 -17.65 -16.71
C SER A 213 1.42 -19.01 -16.78
N VAL A 214 1.98 -19.46 -15.67
CA VAL A 214 2.40 -20.85 -15.51
C VAL A 214 1.15 -21.63 -15.14
N ALA A 215 0.52 -22.23 -16.15
CA ALA A 215 -0.41 -23.31 -15.95
C ALA A 215 0.39 -24.59 -15.74
N GLY A 216 0.08 -25.34 -14.70
CA GLY A 216 0.55 -26.72 -14.56
C GLY A 216 1.12 -27.09 -13.19
N PHE A 217 0.38 -27.80 -12.50
CA PHE A 217 0.30 -28.98 -11.64
C PHE A 217 -0.55 -28.76 -10.40
#